data_6a656df7363bcedcc00cee344ee7d505
#
_entry.id   6a656df7363bcedcc00cee344ee7d505
#
_cell.length_a   1.000
_cell.length_b   1.000
_cell.length_c   1.000
_cell.angle_alpha   90.00
_cell.angle_beta   90.00
_cell.angle_gamma   90.00
#
_symmetry.space_group_name_H-M   'P 1'
#
loop_
_entity.id
_entity.type
_entity.pdbx_description
1 polymer ?
#
loop_
_entity_poly.entity_id
_entity_poly.type
_entity_poly.pdbx_seq_one_letter_code
_entity_poly.pdbx_strand_id
1 'polypeptide(L)'
;MTNQSVDRCDYNVGEYIDNRYRVSKTLGEGSFGKVYRVTDNAGKDYALKLLRLWEVPPEIRKPLTDRFEMEFKTGQIDCEYLVSSIDYGTVGGNPYIVMEYCPGGDLTPYLGSQNSKIPLICQQILLGLHSLHIRGKVHRDLKPENVLFKSNGVAALTDFGIAGDRNKRMTERNIFGKPNQIFGTYAYMPPEQVNRMRGEATVLPTTDIFSFGVLAFQLLTGSLPFGELTSHNELALYQKRGKDGDWNRRKLVQIKNGKEWDRLFSGCLNPDFKNRFQSVKEVLKYLPETQQVPMERGYCPPQTVQGFCMRIMHGEEYGKLYQLSEFATHGCRILTIGREPDNLLPVTERQSTYVSRHHCTLETTPSGDHWIIRDGQWQKEQKVWQGAGRHGRFHCPLRRGRRR
;
A
#
# COMPACT_ATOMS: atom_id res chain seq x y z
N MET A 1 -34.03 6.52 2.92
CA MET A 1 -32.92 5.63 2.54
C MET A 1 -33.53 4.32 2.11
N THR A 2 -33.58 4.04 0.82
CA THR A 2 -34.18 2.83 0.27
C THR A 2 -33.41 1.62 0.77
N ASN A 3 -34.07 0.74 1.51
CA ASN A 3 -33.58 -0.59 1.83
C ASN A 3 -33.42 -1.36 0.51
N GLN A 4 -32.27 -1.26 -0.16
CA GLN A 4 -31.98 -2.13 -1.29
C GLN A 4 -31.91 -3.56 -0.74
N SER A 5 -32.77 -4.43 -1.27
CA SER A 5 -32.70 -5.86 -1.00
C SER A 5 -31.32 -6.37 -1.42
N VAL A 6 -30.72 -7.18 -0.58
CA VAL A 6 -29.44 -7.83 -0.86
C VAL A 6 -29.75 -9.30 -1.04
N ASP A 7 -29.54 -9.80 -2.25
CA ASP A 7 -29.84 -11.19 -2.61
C ASP A 7 -28.67 -12.10 -2.19
N ARG A 8 -28.98 -13.36 -1.91
CA ARG A 8 -27.94 -14.36 -1.71
C ARG A 8 -27.28 -14.70 -3.06
N CYS A 9 -26.00 -14.36 -3.18
CA CYS A 9 -25.20 -14.54 -4.40
C CYS A 9 -24.02 -15.47 -4.11
N ASP A 10 -24.23 -16.77 -4.11
CA ASP A 10 -23.19 -17.78 -3.99
C ASP A 10 -23.11 -18.55 -5.31
N TYR A 11 -21.91 -18.72 -5.87
CA TYR A 11 -21.70 -19.22 -7.21
C TYR A 11 -20.90 -20.52 -7.23
N ASN A 12 -21.34 -21.46 -8.05
CA ASN A 12 -20.66 -22.72 -8.35
C ASN A 12 -19.81 -22.61 -9.63
N VAL A 13 -18.93 -23.58 -9.81
CA VAL A 13 -18.14 -23.69 -11.04
C VAL A 13 -19.07 -23.84 -12.25
N GLY A 14 -18.81 -23.01 -13.26
CA GLY A 14 -19.61 -22.95 -14.49
C GLY A 14 -20.66 -21.84 -14.53
N GLU A 15 -21.08 -21.33 -13.38
CA GLU A 15 -22.04 -20.21 -13.28
C GLU A 15 -21.38 -18.87 -13.63
N TYR A 16 -22.22 -17.88 -13.98
CA TYR A 16 -21.77 -16.55 -14.36
C TYR A 16 -22.07 -15.53 -13.28
N ILE A 17 -21.09 -14.73 -12.91
CA ILE A 17 -21.24 -13.54 -12.09
C ILE A 17 -21.48 -12.36 -13.05
N ASP A 18 -22.58 -11.61 -12.82
CA ASP A 18 -22.97 -10.43 -13.60
C ASP A 18 -23.02 -10.69 -15.13
N ASN A 19 -23.37 -11.92 -15.55
CA ASN A 19 -23.40 -12.36 -16.95
C ASN A 19 -22.10 -12.14 -17.75
N ARG A 20 -21.00 -11.81 -17.06
CA ARG A 20 -19.71 -11.44 -17.67
C ARG A 20 -18.58 -12.39 -17.31
N TYR A 21 -18.60 -12.91 -16.09
CA TYR A 21 -17.49 -13.64 -15.50
C TYR A 21 -17.89 -15.06 -15.15
N ARG A 22 -17.41 -16.04 -15.90
CA ARG A 22 -17.68 -17.46 -15.65
C ARG A 22 -16.77 -17.96 -14.54
N VAL A 23 -17.35 -18.54 -13.50
CA VAL A 23 -16.61 -19.13 -12.37
C VAL A 23 -15.90 -20.41 -12.81
N SER A 24 -14.59 -20.47 -12.62
CA SER A 24 -13.77 -21.66 -12.89
C SER A 24 -13.33 -22.38 -11.62
N LYS A 25 -13.13 -21.65 -10.51
CA LYS A 25 -12.70 -22.21 -9.22
C LYS A 25 -12.97 -21.23 -8.08
N THR A 26 -13.25 -21.72 -6.88
CA THR A 26 -13.15 -20.92 -5.64
C THR A 26 -11.68 -20.88 -5.21
N LEU A 27 -11.13 -19.67 -5.01
CA LEU A 27 -9.75 -19.44 -4.59
C LEU A 27 -9.64 -19.33 -3.07
N GLY A 28 -10.64 -18.73 -2.42
CA GLY A 28 -10.65 -18.57 -0.98
C GLY A 28 -11.99 -18.04 -0.47
N GLU A 29 -12.21 -18.20 0.82
CA GLU A 29 -13.39 -17.73 1.52
C GLU A 29 -13.00 -17.07 2.84
N GLY A 30 -13.40 -15.83 3.01
CA GLY A 30 -13.17 -15.04 4.21
C GLY A 30 -14.46 -14.71 4.98
N SER A 31 -14.33 -13.96 6.06
CA SER A 31 -15.47 -13.62 6.94
C SER A 31 -16.61 -12.88 6.23
N PHE A 32 -16.30 -12.07 5.21
CA PHE A 32 -17.28 -11.21 4.54
C PHE A 32 -17.31 -11.38 3.04
N GLY A 33 -16.56 -12.29 2.49
CA GLY A 33 -16.48 -12.43 1.04
C GLY A 33 -15.88 -13.73 0.58
N LYS A 34 -16.04 -13.99 -0.70
CA LYS A 34 -15.52 -15.16 -1.37
C LYS A 34 -14.75 -14.73 -2.62
N VAL A 35 -13.62 -15.36 -2.86
CA VAL A 35 -12.77 -15.07 -4.01
C VAL A 35 -12.86 -16.22 -5.00
N TYR A 36 -13.16 -15.90 -6.23
CA TYR A 36 -13.28 -16.84 -7.33
C TYR A 36 -12.20 -16.59 -8.38
N ARG A 37 -11.67 -17.66 -8.99
CA ARG A 37 -11.07 -17.53 -10.31
C ARG A 37 -12.19 -17.51 -11.31
N VAL A 38 -12.19 -16.51 -12.17
CA VAL A 38 -13.22 -16.33 -13.22
C VAL A 38 -12.55 -16.11 -14.55
N THR A 39 -13.28 -16.43 -15.63
CA THR A 39 -12.84 -16.21 -17.01
C THR A 39 -13.86 -15.30 -17.69
N ASP A 40 -13.41 -14.25 -18.37
CA ASP A 40 -14.29 -13.36 -19.14
C ASP A 40 -14.67 -13.99 -20.50
N ASN A 41 -15.52 -13.28 -21.24
CA ASN A 41 -15.96 -13.74 -22.57
C ASN A 41 -14.84 -13.81 -23.62
N ALA A 42 -13.68 -13.18 -23.37
CA ALA A 42 -12.49 -13.26 -24.22
C ALA A 42 -11.56 -14.41 -23.82
N GLY A 43 -11.91 -15.18 -22.78
CA GLY A 43 -11.10 -16.30 -22.28
C GLY A 43 -9.96 -15.88 -21.34
N LYS A 44 -9.94 -14.63 -20.87
CA LYS A 44 -8.92 -14.14 -19.94
C LYS A 44 -9.33 -14.39 -18.50
N ASP A 45 -8.36 -14.88 -17.71
CA ASP A 45 -8.54 -15.20 -16.30
C ASP A 45 -8.33 -13.99 -15.37
N TYR A 46 -9.17 -13.95 -14.33
CA TYR A 46 -9.14 -12.94 -13.25
C TYR A 46 -9.41 -13.58 -11.90
N ALA A 47 -9.07 -12.87 -10.84
CA ALA A 47 -9.60 -13.11 -9.51
C ALA A 47 -10.77 -12.15 -9.27
N LEU A 48 -11.92 -12.67 -8.84
CA LEU A 48 -13.09 -11.88 -8.50
C LEU A 48 -13.42 -12.06 -7.03
N LYS A 49 -13.33 -10.98 -6.26
CA LYS A 49 -13.67 -10.93 -4.83
C LYS A 49 -15.10 -10.39 -4.70
N LEU A 50 -16.00 -11.22 -4.22
CA LEU A 50 -17.41 -10.88 -3.99
C LEU A 50 -17.65 -10.66 -2.51
N LEU A 51 -18.19 -9.50 -2.14
CA LEU A 51 -18.59 -9.17 -0.79
C LEU A 51 -19.99 -9.73 -0.53
N ARG A 52 -20.15 -10.52 0.55
CA ARG A 52 -21.43 -11.19 0.89
C ARG A 52 -22.24 -10.35 1.87
N LEU A 53 -22.88 -9.27 1.39
CA LEU A 53 -23.67 -8.37 2.24
C LEU A 53 -24.93 -9.03 2.81
N TRP A 54 -25.43 -10.13 2.22
CA TRP A 54 -26.56 -10.87 2.78
C TRP A 54 -26.25 -11.55 4.12
N GLU A 55 -24.96 -11.82 4.40
CA GLU A 55 -24.49 -12.38 5.68
C GLU A 55 -24.16 -11.31 6.71
N VAL A 56 -24.27 -10.03 6.33
CA VAL A 56 -23.81 -8.90 7.12
C VAL A 56 -25.02 -8.12 7.69
N PRO A 57 -25.04 -7.80 8.99
CA PRO A 57 -26.05 -6.94 9.59
C PRO A 57 -26.16 -5.59 8.87
N PRO A 58 -27.39 -5.07 8.65
CA PRO A 58 -27.62 -3.84 7.86
C PRO A 58 -26.78 -2.64 8.32
N GLU A 59 -26.55 -2.51 9.62
CA GLU A 59 -25.89 -1.38 10.26
C GLU A 59 -24.41 -1.27 9.87
N ILE A 60 -23.78 -2.40 9.50
CA ILE A 60 -22.34 -2.43 9.13
C ILE A 60 -22.14 -2.59 7.63
N ARG A 61 -23.20 -2.76 6.81
CA ARG A 61 -23.08 -2.93 5.35
C ARG A 61 -22.43 -1.74 4.69
N LYS A 62 -22.89 -0.51 5.00
CA LYS A 62 -22.33 0.71 4.40
C LYS A 62 -20.84 0.90 4.74
N PRO A 63 -20.40 0.89 6.01
CA PRO A 63 -18.97 0.96 6.32
C PRO A 63 -18.13 -0.12 5.63
N LEU A 64 -18.68 -1.32 5.45
CA LEU A 64 -17.99 -2.42 4.80
C LEU A 64 -17.86 -2.18 3.29
N THR A 65 -18.91 -1.69 2.64
CA THR A 65 -18.90 -1.30 1.21
C THR A 65 -17.92 -0.15 0.97
N ASP A 66 -17.93 0.89 1.81
CA ASP A 66 -17.00 2.03 1.68
C ASP A 66 -15.53 1.57 1.74
N ARG A 67 -15.22 0.59 2.60
CA ARG A 67 -13.88 -0.03 2.68
C ARG A 67 -13.55 -0.84 1.42
N PHE A 68 -14.50 -1.58 0.92
CA PHE A 68 -14.35 -2.39 -0.27
C PHE A 68 -14.07 -1.53 -1.51
N GLU A 69 -14.77 -0.41 -1.66
CA GLU A 69 -14.46 0.60 -2.68
C GLU A 69 -13.07 1.20 -2.53
N MET A 70 -12.63 1.44 -1.28
CA MET A 70 -11.29 1.96 -1.02
C MET A 70 -10.21 0.92 -1.38
N GLU A 71 -10.47 -0.36 -1.15
CA GLU A 71 -9.59 -1.46 -1.59
C GLU A 71 -9.46 -1.45 -3.11
N PHE A 72 -10.58 -1.35 -3.85
CA PHE A 72 -10.58 -1.21 -5.30
C PHE A 72 -9.73 -0.03 -5.77
N LYS A 73 -9.96 1.18 -5.22
CA LYS A 73 -9.21 2.40 -5.56
C LYS A 73 -7.71 2.27 -5.25
N THR A 74 -7.35 1.51 -4.23
CA THR A 74 -5.95 1.27 -3.89
C THR A 74 -5.29 0.31 -4.87
N GLY A 75 -5.99 -0.73 -5.30
CA GLY A 75 -5.52 -1.65 -6.33
C GLY A 75 -5.39 -1.02 -7.73
N GLN A 76 -5.89 0.20 -7.94
CA GLN A 76 -5.67 0.97 -9.16
C GLN A 76 -4.33 1.74 -9.18
N ILE A 77 -3.53 1.66 -8.10
CA ILE A 77 -2.18 2.23 -8.08
C ILE A 77 -1.30 1.46 -9.08
N ASP A 78 -0.75 2.17 -10.05
CA ASP A 78 0.21 1.60 -10.99
C ASP A 78 1.52 1.26 -10.25
N CYS A 79 1.66 -0.02 -9.92
CA CYS A 79 2.82 -0.57 -9.23
C CYS A 79 2.92 -2.07 -9.48
N GLU A 80 4.03 -2.54 -10.00
CA GLU A 80 4.29 -3.96 -10.29
C GLU A 80 4.14 -4.85 -9.04
N TYR A 81 4.45 -4.30 -7.86
CA TYR A 81 4.44 -5.02 -6.57
C TYR A 81 3.09 -4.92 -5.83
N LEU A 82 2.05 -4.49 -6.51
CA LEU A 82 0.67 -4.51 -6.02
C LEU A 82 -0.19 -5.33 -6.99
N VAL A 83 -1.15 -6.08 -6.48
CA VAL A 83 -2.16 -6.74 -7.30
C VAL A 83 -3.11 -5.69 -7.86
N SER A 84 -3.24 -5.64 -9.17
CA SER A 84 -4.05 -4.61 -9.85
C SER A 84 -5.54 -4.90 -9.74
N SER A 85 -6.33 -3.90 -9.34
CA SER A 85 -7.79 -3.90 -9.46
C SER A 85 -8.21 -3.39 -10.84
N ILE A 86 -9.03 -4.16 -11.55
CA ILE A 86 -9.35 -3.96 -12.98
C ILE A 86 -10.76 -3.40 -13.16
N ASP A 87 -11.73 -4.00 -12.45
CA ASP A 87 -13.14 -3.63 -12.56
C ASP A 87 -13.85 -3.71 -11.21
N TYR A 88 -14.95 -2.98 -11.07
CA TYR A 88 -15.81 -2.96 -9.90
C TYR A 88 -17.26 -3.01 -10.34
N GLY A 89 -18.05 -3.87 -9.72
CA GLY A 89 -19.47 -3.99 -10.05
C GLY A 89 -20.31 -4.39 -8.85
N THR A 90 -21.60 -4.63 -9.12
CA THR A 90 -22.58 -5.05 -8.10
C THR A 90 -23.49 -6.10 -8.70
N VAL A 91 -23.73 -7.19 -7.98
CA VAL A 91 -24.64 -8.26 -8.37
C VAL A 91 -25.57 -8.60 -7.21
N GLY A 92 -26.89 -8.58 -7.40
CA GLY A 92 -27.87 -8.80 -6.33
C GLY A 92 -27.65 -7.89 -5.11
N GLY A 93 -27.22 -6.64 -5.32
CA GLY A 93 -26.89 -5.70 -4.23
C GLY A 93 -25.55 -5.95 -3.54
N ASN A 94 -24.76 -6.94 -3.96
CA ASN A 94 -23.45 -7.28 -3.40
C ASN A 94 -22.34 -6.74 -4.29
N PRO A 95 -21.41 -5.92 -3.79
CA PRO A 95 -20.30 -5.42 -4.59
C PRO A 95 -19.24 -6.50 -4.84
N TYR A 96 -18.59 -6.41 -6.01
CA TYR A 96 -17.46 -7.25 -6.35
C TYR A 96 -16.31 -6.43 -6.93
N ILE A 97 -15.07 -6.91 -6.74
CA ILE A 97 -13.85 -6.39 -7.35
C ILE A 97 -13.27 -7.46 -8.26
N VAL A 98 -12.96 -7.08 -9.50
CA VAL A 98 -12.17 -7.92 -10.42
C VAL A 98 -10.73 -7.49 -10.36
N MET A 99 -9.83 -8.44 -10.14
CA MET A 99 -8.41 -8.20 -9.95
C MET A 99 -7.57 -9.08 -10.88
N GLU A 100 -6.33 -8.70 -11.08
CA GLU A 100 -5.33 -9.55 -11.73
C GLU A 100 -5.28 -10.93 -11.06
N TYR A 101 -5.34 -11.98 -11.86
CA TYR A 101 -5.15 -13.35 -11.35
C TYR A 101 -3.67 -13.65 -11.19
N CYS A 102 -3.28 -14.10 -10.00
CA CYS A 102 -1.91 -14.46 -9.64
C CYS A 102 -1.78 -15.99 -9.58
N PRO A 103 -1.34 -16.66 -10.66
CA PRO A 103 -1.32 -18.12 -10.74
C PRO A 103 -0.28 -18.78 -9.84
N GLY A 104 0.73 -18.03 -9.37
CA GLY A 104 1.79 -18.54 -8.50
C GLY A 104 1.36 -18.79 -7.04
N GLY A 105 0.11 -18.47 -6.68
CA GLY A 105 -0.40 -18.64 -5.31
C GLY A 105 0.17 -17.61 -4.33
N ASP A 106 0.07 -17.91 -3.04
CA ASP A 106 0.56 -17.05 -1.96
C ASP A 106 1.96 -17.43 -1.46
N LEU A 107 2.47 -16.65 -0.51
CA LEU A 107 3.82 -16.82 0.04
C LEU A 107 3.93 -17.97 1.05
N THR A 108 2.83 -18.56 1.52
CA THR A 108 2.81 -19.58 2.58
C THR A 108 3.73 -20.78 2.29
N PRO A 109 3.78 -21.36 1.07
CA PRO A 109 4.66 -22.49 0.77
C PRO A 109 6.16 -22.19 0.85
N TYR A 110 6.53 -20.91 0.90
CA TYR A 110 7.94 -20.46 0.91
C TYR A 110 8.48 -20.24 2.32
N LEU A 111 7.63 -20.34 3.36
CA LEU A 111 8.04 -20.15 4.74
C LEU A 111 9.12 -21.17 5.14
N GLY A 112 10.29 -20.68 5.59
CA GLY A 112 11.42 -21.51 6.01
C GLY A 112 12.11 -22.29 4.89
N SER A 113 11.83 -22.00 3.64
CA SER A 113 12.30 -22.79 2.48
C SER A 113 13.79 -22.66 2.17
N GLN A 114 14.55 -21.81 2.87
CA GLN A 114 15.96 -21.47 2.57
C GLN A 114 16.22 -21.10 1.10
N ASN A 115 15.19 -20.59 0.42
CA ASN A 115 15.26 -20.20 -0.98
C ASN A 115 16.18 -18.99 -1.16
N SER A 116 17.11 -19.07 -2.10
CA SER A 116 18.03 -17.97 -2.45
C SER A 116 17.30 -16.70 -2.94
N LYS A 117 16.03 -16.81 -3.32
CA LYS A 117 15.19 -15.68 -3.74
C LYS A 117 14.55 -14.92 -2.56
N ILE A 118 14.71 -15.36 -1.31
CA ILE A 118 14.11 -14.68 -0.15
C ILE A 118 14.45 -13.19 -0.08
N PRO A 119 15.71 -12.74 -0.25
CA PRO A 119 16.02 -11.32 -0.28
C PRO A 119 15.28 -10.57 -1.39
N LEU A 120 15.16 -11.15 -2.58
CA LEU A 120 14.40 -10.56 -3.69
C LEU A 120 12.90 -10.44 -3.37
N ILE A 121 12.30 -11.47 -2.80
CA ILE A 121 10.90 -11.45 -2.37
C ILE A 121 10.68 -10.36 -1.32
N CYS A 122 11.58 -10.26 -0.32
CA CYS A 122 11.55 -9.19 0.69
C CYS A 122 11.65 -7.81 0.05
N GLN A 123 12.53 -7.64 -0.94
CA GLN A 123 12.66 -6.38 -1.68
C GLN A 123 11.36 -6.02 -2.41
N GLN A 124 10.72 -6.97 -3.09
CA GLN A 124 9.47 -6.75 -3.82
C GLN A 124 8.33 -6.36 -2.87
N ILE A 125 8.20 -7.04 -1.72
CA ILE A 125 7.25 -6.68 -0.66
C ILE A 125 7.49 -5.23 -0.18
N LEU A 126 8.74 -4.88 0.12
CA LEU A 126 9.11 -3.53 0.56
C LEU A 126 8.80 -2.47 -0.50
N LEU A 127 9.03 -2.75 -1.78
CA LEU A 127 8.69 -1.82 -2.87
C LEU A 127 7.17 -1.63 -3.00
N GLY A 128 6.38 -2.68 -2.82
CA GLY A 128 4.92 -2.58 -2.72
C GLY A 128 4.47 -1.69 -1.55
N LEU A 129 5.02 -1.94 -0.35
CA LEU A 129 4.76 -1.09 0.82
C LEU A 129 5.19 0.36 0.59
N HIS A 130 6.35 0.57 -0.02
CA HIS A 130 6.81 1.91 -0.36
C HIS A 130 5.81 2.65 -1.25
N SER A 131 5.29 1.97 -2.27
CA SER A 131 4.29 2.55 -3.18
C SER A 131 3.00 2.96 -2.46
N LEU A 132 2.58 2.23 -1.42
CA LEU A 132 1.46 2.60 -0.56
C LEU A 132 1.80 3.80 0.35
N HIS A 133 2.94 3.72 1.05
CA HIS A 133 3.35 4.71 2.06
C HIS A 133 3.54 6.11 1.49
N ILE A 134 4.14 6.23 0.30
CA ILE A 134 4.31 7.54 -0.34
C ILE A 134 2.98 8.21 -0.74
N ARG A 135 1.89 7.43 -0.77
CA ARG A 135 0.51 7.90 -1.03
C ARG A 135 -0.31 8.02 0.26
N GLY A 136 0.34 8.00 1.42
CA GLY A 136 -0.31 8.09 2.73
C GLY A 136 -1.15 6.86 3.10
N LYS A 137 -0.96 5.73 2.43
CA LYS A 137 -1.67 4.48 2.67
C LYS A 137 -0.80 3.51 3.47
N VAL A 138 -1.40 2.74 4.36
CA VAL A 138 -0.74 1.70 5.16
C VAL A 138 -1.48 0.39 4.94
N HIS A 139 -0.76 -0.70 4.71
CA HIS A 139 -1.34 -2.02 4.38
C HIS A 139 -2.09 -2.64 5.55
N ARG A 140 -1.50 -2.63 6.76
CA ARG A 140 -2.08 -3.06 8.05
C ARG A 140 -2.40 -4.54 8.24
N ASP A 141 -2.40 -5.34 7.21
CA ASP A 141 -2.67 -6.78 7.26
C ASP A 141 -1.63 -7.57 6.45
N LEU A 142 -0.35 -7.17 6.57
CA LEU A 142 0.72 -7.87 5.89
C LEU A 142 0.96 -9.23 6.54
N LYS A 143 0.80 -10.30 5.75
CA LYS A 143 0.97 -11.70 6.13
C LYS A 143 1.19 -12.55 4.87
N PRO A 144 1.63 -13.82 4.97
CA PRO A 144 1.95 -14.65 3.81
C PRO A 144 0.81 -14.77 2.80
N GLU A 145 -0.42 -14.89 3.24
CA GLU A 145 -1.61 -15.05 2.39
C GLU A 145 -1.92 -13.80 1.57
N ASN A 146 -1.41 -12.64 1.98
CA ASN A 146 -1.62 -11.36 1.33
C ASN A 146 -0.44 -10.93 0.44
N VAL A 147 0.48 -11.86 0.16
CA VAL A 147 1.57 -11.71 -0.82
C VAL A 147 1.41 -12.79 -1.88
N LEU A 148 1.04 -12.40 -3.09
CA LEU A 148 0.75 -13.31 -4.20
C LEU A 148 1.84 -13.25 -5.27
N PHE A 149 2.07 -14.37 -5.96
CA PHE A 149 3.00 -14.43 -7.09
C PHE A 149 2.26 -14.28 -8.41
N LYS A 150 2.61 -13.23 -9.16
CA LYS A 150 2.12 -12.99 -10.51
C LYS A 150 2.64 -14.03 -11.50
N SER A 151 2.10 -14.05 -12.72
CA SER A 151 2.53 -14.97 -13.78
C SER A 151 4.01 -14.87 -14.16
N ASN A 152 4.61 -13.69 -13.97
CA ASN A 152 6.05 -13.45 -14.17
C ASN A 152 6.91 -13.79 -12.95
N GLY A 153 6.32 -14.35 -11.88
CA GLY A 153 7.01 -14.72 -10.64
C GLY A 153 7.29 -13.56 -9.69
N VAL A 154 6.79 -12.36 -9.95
CA VAL A 154 6.92 -11.20 -9.07
C VAL A 154 5.97 -11.34 -7.88
N ALA A 155 6.48 -11.11 -6.65
CA ALA A 155 5.67 -11.04 -5.45
C ALA A 155 4.95 -9.68 -5.37
N ALA A 156 3.62 -9.71 -5.22
CA ALA A 156 2.77 -8.54 -5.18
C ALA A 156 1.83 -8.57 -3.98
N LEU A 157 1.60 -7.41 -3.36
CA LEU A 157 0.70 -7.26 -2.21
C LEU A 157 -0.76 -7.21 -2.68
N THR A 158 -1.63 -7.83 -1.89
CA THR A 158 -3.09 -7.82 -2.07
C THR A 158 -3.80 -7.55 -0.74
N ASP A 159 -5.13 -7.43 -0.77
CA ASP A 159 -5.95 -7.21 0.44
C ASP A 159 -5.48 -5.99 1.25
N PHE A 160 -5.37 -4.87 0.55
CA PHE A 160 -4.96 -3.60 1.15
C PHE A 160 -5.94 -3.23 2.27
N GLY A 161 -5.61 -3.66 3.48
CA GLY A 161 -6.44 -3.49 4.67
C GLY A 161 -6.60 -2.02 5.04
N ILE A 162 -7.19 -1.23 4.15
CA ILE A 162 -7.56 0.17 4.39
C ILE A 162 -8.68 0.16 5.41
N ALA A 163 -8.33 -0.18 6.63
CA ALA A 163 -9.27 -0.28 7.69
C ALA A 163 -9.42 1.05 8.41
N GLY A 164 -10.58 1.59 8.32
CA GLY A 164 -11.14 2.29 9.46
C GLY A 164 -11.26 1.32 10.65
N ASP A 165 -11.38 1.88 11.81
CA ASP A 165 -11.53 1.34 13.16
C ASP A 165 -11.35 -0.19 13.35
N ARG A 166 -10.19 -0.57 13.89
CA ARG A 166 -9.77 -1.95 14.16
C ARG A 166 -10.64 -2.66 15.20
N ASN A 167 -11.22 -1.93 16.14
CA ASN A 167 -12.10 -2.52 17.15
C ASN A 167 -13.33 -3.14 16.50
N LYS A 168 -13.83 -2.54 15.42
CA LYS A 168 -14.90 -3.15 14.60
C LYS A 168 -14.42 -4.40 13.86
N ARG A 169 -13.18 -4.42 13.32
CA ARG A 169 -12.62 -5.63 12.69
C ARG A 169 -12.47 -6.81 13.66
N MET A 170 -12.02 -6.55 14.88
CA MET A 170 -11.89 -7.60 15.89
C MET A 170 -13.26 -8.13 16.32
N THR A 171 -14.24 -7.26 16.51
CA THR A 171 -15.61 -7.65 16.81
C THR A 171 -16.25 -8.40 15.64
N GLU A 172 -16.07 -7.93 14.43
CA GLU A 172 -16.56 -8.56 13.20
C GLU A 172 -15.91 -9.94 12.96
N ARG A 173 -14.60 -10.09 13.18
CA ARG A 173 -13.91 -11.39 13.10
C ARG A 173 -14.27 -12.35 14.22
N ASN A 174 -14.48 -11.87 15.43
CA ASN A 174 -14.92 -12.70 16.56
C ASN A 174 -16.34 -13.25 16.40
N ILE A 175 -17.19 -12.56 15.63
CA ILE A 175 -18.55 -13.01 15.36
C ILE A 175 -18.56 -14.16 14.32
N PHE A 176 -17.63 -14.17 13.35
CA PHE A 176 -17.65 -15.08 12.20
C PHE A 176 -16.37 -15.91 11.98
N GLY A 177 -15.29 -15.68 12.73
CA GLY A 177 -14.00 -16.31 12.48
C GLY A 177 -13.78 -17.65 13.17
N LYS A 178 -13.22 -18.62 12.45
CA LYS A 178 -12.69 -19.87 13.07
C LYS A 178 -11.47 -19.52 13.96
N PRO A 179 -11.26 -20.17 15.12
CA PRO A 179 -10.17 -19.86 16.07
C PRO A 179 -8.79 -19.76 15.43
N ASN A 180 -8.44 -20.62 14.50
CA ASN A 180 -7.13 -20.66 13.84
C ASN A 180 -6.84 -19.45 12.93
N GLN A 181 -7.87 -18.78 12.39
CA GLN A 181 -7.72 -17.56 11.59
C GLN A 181 -7.44 -16.33 12.47
N ILE A 182 -7.88 -16.37 13.73
CA ILE A 182 -7.67 -15.28 14.69
C ILE A 182 -6.19 -15.19 15.06
N PHE A 183 -5.56 -16.32 15.44
CA PHE A 183 -4.15 -16.34 15.86
C PHE A 183 -3.19 -15.93 14.74
N GLY A 184 -3.42 -16.36 13.49
CA GLY A 184 -2.59 -16.00 12.34
C GLY A 184 -2.48 -14.49 12.11
N THR A 185 -3.55 -13.73 12.31
CA THR A 185 -3.52 -12.27 12.12
C THR A 185 -2.80 -11.54 13.27
N TYR A 186 -2.89 -12.05 14.51
CA TYR A 186 -2.19 -11.46 15.66
C TYR A 186 -0.67 -11.59 15.57
N ALA A 187 -0.16 -12.61 14.89
CA ALA A 187 1.27 -12.86 14.75
C ALA A 187 2.05 -11.68 14.16
N TYR A 188 1.47 -11.00 13.20
CA TYR A 188 2.12 -9.90 12.45
C TYR A 188 1.82 -8.51 13.01
N MET A 189 1.04 -8.44 14.08
CA MET A 189 0.56 -7.20 14.65
C MET A 189 1.57 -6.57 15.59
N PRO A 190 1.93 -5.26 15.42
CA PRO A 190 2.87 -4.61 16.32
C PRO A 190 2.27 -4.34 17.72
N PRO A 191 3.14 -4.25 18.76
CA PRO A 191 2.71 -4.09 20.15
C PRO A 191 1.78 -2.90 20.40
N GLU A 192 2.03 -1.78 19.75
CA GLU A 192 1.22 -0.56 19.89
C GLU A 192 -0.20 -0.74 19.39
N GLN A 193 -0.46 -1.76 18.58
CA GLN A 193 -1.78 -2.06 18.07
C GLN A 193 -2.55 -3.08 18.90
N VAL A 194 -1.85 -3.94 19.63
CA VAL A 194 -2.46 -4.96 20.51
C VAL A 194 -3.08 -4.33 21.76
N ASN A 195 -2.50 -3.23 22.29
CA ASN A 195 -2.81 -2.69 23.62
C ASN A 195 -3.81 -1.55 23.64
N ARG A 196 -4.26 -1.02 22.52
CA ARG A 196 -5.21 0.10 22.52
C ARG A 196 -6.65 -0.38 22.60
N MET A 197 -7.13 -0.51 23.82
CA MET A 197 -8.56 -0.37 24.11
C MET A 197 -8.92 1.12 23.96
N ARG A 198 -9.82 1.44 23.00
CA ARG A 198 -10.48 2.73 22.78
C ARG A 198 -9.59 3.89 22.28
N GLY A 199 -9.86 4.31 21.05
CA GLY A 199 -9.53 5.63 20.51
C GLY A 199 -8.18 5.70 19.78
N GLU A 200 -8.20 6.24 18.56
CA GLU A 200 -7.07 6.75 17.76
C GLU A 200 -5.78 5.93 17.77
N ALA A 201 -5.81 4.77 17.12
CA ALA A 201 -4.59 4.13 16.70
C ALA A 201 -3.98 4.98 15.56
N THR A 202 -2.96 5.76 15.87
CA THR A 202 -2.17 6.42 14.84
C THR A 202 -1.55 5.34 13.96
N VAL A 203 -2.11 5.17 12.77
CA VAL A 203 -1.62 4.17 11.82
C VAL A 203 -0.50 4.81 11.04
N LEU A 204 0.69 4.32 11.26
CA LEU A 204 1.93 4.83 10.67
C LEU A 204 2.53 3.79 9.72
N PRO A 205 3.35 4.20 8.76
CA PRO A 205 4.18 3.30 7.95
C PRO A 205 4.99 2.29 8.78
N THR A 206 5.41 2.68 9.98
CA THR A 206 6.14 1.84 10.95
C THR A 206 5.35 0.60 11.40
N THR A 207 4.02 0.61 11.28
CA THR A 207 3.15 -0.55 11.50
C THR A 207 3.46 -1.66 10.50
N ASP A 208 3.50 -1.33 9.21
CA ASP A 208 3.80 -2.29 8.15
C ASP A 208 5.25 -2.76 8.21
N ILE A 209 6.17 -1.90 8.66
CA ILE A 209 7.59 -2.25 8.86
C ILE A 209 7.74 -3.33 9.93
N PHE A 210 6.99 -3.26 11.02
CA PHE A 210 6.98 -4.33 12.01
C PHE A 210 6.41 -5.63 11.44
N SER A 211 5.26 -5.55 10.78
CA SER A 211 4.62 -6.72 10.15
C SER A 211 5.53 -7.35 9.10
N PHE A 212 6.26 -6.53 8.31
CA PHE A 212 7.29 -6.99 7.39
C PHE A 212 8.42 -7.71 8.14
N GLY A 213 8.91 -7.17 9.27
CA GLY A 213 9.93 -7.82 10.08
C GLY A 213 9.52 -9.23 10.54
N VAL A 214 8.27 -9.37 11.01
CA VAL A 214 7.72 -10.69 11.40
C VAL A 214 7.63 -11.63 10.19
N LEU A 215 7.09 -11.15 9.07
CA LEU A 215 6.94 -11.93 7.84
C LEU A 215 8.30 -12.39 7.28
N ALA A 216 9.26 -11.48 7.18
CA ALA A 216 10.60 -11.78 6.65
C ALA A 216 11.36 -12.76 7.57
N PHE A 217 11.20 -12.63 8.90
CA PHE A 217 11.78 -13.58 9.85
C PHE A 217 11.18 -14.97 9.67
N GLN A 218 9.86 -15.07 9.56
CA GLN A 218 9.17 -16.34 9.35
C GLN A 218 9.51 -16.94 7.97
N LEU A 219 9.59 -16.12 6.93
CA LEU A 219 9.99 -16.56 5.59
C LEU A 219 11.39 -17.18 5.61
N LEU A 220 12.31 -16.56 6.35
CA LEU A 220 13.70 -16.98 6.44
C LEU A 220 13.90 -18.21 7.32
N THR A 221 13.18 -18.31 8.46
CA THR A 221 13.44 -19.29 9.53
C THR A 221 12.37 -20.38 9.66
N GLY A 222 11.21 -20.21 9.02
CA GLY A 222 10.03 -21.06 9.19
C GLY A 222 9.29 -20.89 10.51
N SER A 223 9.73 -19.97 11.38
CA SER A 223 9.18 -19.78 12.72
C SER A 223 8.81 -18.32 12.94
N LEU A 224 7.83 -18.08 13.80
CA LEU A 224 7.52 -16.72 14.24
C LEU A 224 8.62 -16.19 15.19
N PRO A 225 8.93 -14.85 15.19
CA PRO A 225 10.04 -14.30 15.96
C PRO A 225 9.85 -14.39 17.47
N PHE A 226 8.61 -14.31 17.97
CA PHE A 226 8.30 -14.24 19.39
C PHE A 226 7.78 -15.56 19.97
N GLY A 227 7.79 -16.66 19.20
CA GLY A 227 7.37 -17.99 19.61
C GLY A 227 6.14 -18.49 18.82
N GLU A 228 5.66 -19.68 19.15
CA GLU A 228 4.52 -20.29 18.48
C GLU A 228 3.18 -19.68 18.95
N LEU A 229 2.13 -19.83 18.13
CA LEU A 229 0.79 -19.31 18.38
C LEU A 229 -0.27 -20.39 18.09
N THR A 230 -0.37 -21.37 18.99
CA THR A 230 -1.35 -22.46 18.88
C THR A 230 -2.46 -22.39 19.93
N SER A 231 -2.28 -21.54 20.97
CA SER A 231 -3.21 -21.39 22.09
C SER A 231 -3.31 -19.95 22.60
N HIS A 232 -4.33 -19.67 23.40
CA HIS A 232 -4.50 -18.35 24.05
C HIS A 232 -3.35 -18.02 25.03
N ASN A 233 -2.79 -19.03 25.71
CA ASN A 233 -1.67 -18.83 26.62
C ASN A 233 -0.40 -18.41 25.87
N GLU A 234 -0.17 -19.03 24.71
CA GLU A 234 0.95 -18.66 23.83
C GLU A 234 0.76 -17.28 23.23
N LEU A 235 -0.46 -16.87 22.92
CA LEU A 235 -0.73 -15.51 22.45
C LEU A 235 -0.30 -14.45 23.48
N ALA A 236 -0.64 -14.65 24.78
CA ALA A 236 -0.23 -13.72 25.84
C ALA A 236 1.29 -13.64 25.97
N LEU A 237 1.97 -14.80 25.90
CA LEU A 237 3.43 -14.87 25.95
C LEU A 237 4.08 -14.22 24.73
N TYR A 238 3.54 -14.48 23.53
CA TYR A 238 3.96 -13.88 22.26
C TYR A 238 3.89 -12.35 22.32
N GLN A 239 2.75 -11.83 22.78
CA GLN A 239 2.51 -10.40 22.93
C GLN A 239 3.47 -9.78 23.97
N LYS A 240 3.72 -10.46 25.07
CA LYS A 240 4.69 -10.02 26.08
C LYS A 240 6.09 -9.91 25.47
N ARG A 241 6.59 -10.95 24.81
CA ARG A 241 7.89 -10.94 24.14
C ARG A 241 7.98 -9.85 23.08
N GLY A 242 6.89 -9.64 22.29
CA GLY A 242 6.83 -8.56 21.33
C GLY A 242 6.99 -7.17 21.96
N LYS A 243 6.40 -6.94 23.15
CA LYS A 243 6.57 -5.70 23.92
C LYS A 243 7.97 -5.52 24.49
N ASP A 244 8.59 -6.62 24.91
CA ASP A 244 9.92 -6.63 25.50
C ASP A 244 11.02 -6.58 24.43
N GLY A 245 10.66 -6.74 23.12
CA GLY A 245 11.63 -6.84 22.03
C GLY A 245 12.44 -8.14 22.05
N ASP A 246 11.94 -9.17 22.76
CA ASP A 246 12.58 -10.48 22.95
C ASP A 246 12.24 -11.44 21.81
N TRP A 247 12.86 -11.21 20.65
CA TRP A 247 12.72 -12.10 19.50
C TRP A 247 13.89 -13.10 19.39
N ASN A 248 13.66 -14.26 18.77
CA ASN A 248 14.60 -15.39 18.77
C ASN A 248 15.79 -15.21 17.80
N ARG A 249 16.80 -14.43 18.21
CA ARG A 249 18.04 -14.19 17.45
C ARG A 249 18.83 -15.46 17.15
N ARG A 250 18.69 -16.51 17.96
CA ARG A 250 19.44 -17.76 17.81
C ARG A 250 19.12 -18.48 16.48
N LYS A 251 17.92 -18.26 15.96
CA LYS A 251 17.51 -18.79 14.63
C LYS A 251 18.35 -18.28 13.48
N LEU A 252 19.05 -17.15 13.63
CA LEU A 252 19.86 -16.56 12.56
C LEU A 252 21.29 -17.10 12.51
N VAL A 253 21.76 -17.84 13.54
CA VAL A 253 23.16 -18.30 13.64
C VAL A 253 23.59 -19.15 12.44
N GLN A 254 22.68 -19.96 11.90
CA GLN A 254 22.94 -20.86 10.75
C GLN A 254 22.47 -20.28 9.42
N ILE A 255 21.93 -19.07 9.42
CA ILE A 255 21.41 -18.43 8.20
C ILE A 255 22.54 -17.68 7.49
N LYS A 256 22.61 -17.83 6.16
CA LYS A 256 23.51 -17.06 5.32
C LYS A 256 23.23 -15.55 5.53
N ASN A 257 24.26 -14.74 5.73
CA ASN A 257 24.16 -13.31 6.03
C ASN A 257 23.38 -13.03 7.34
N GLY A 258 23.48 -13.92 8.34
CA GLY A 258 22.72 -13.83 9.59
C GLY A 258 22.95 -12.51 10.35
N LYS A 259 24.17 -11.89 10.24
CA LYS A 259 24.47 -10.59 10.86
C LYS A 259 23.73 -9.42 10.19
N GLU A 260 23.59 -9.42 8.86
CA GLU A 260 22.81 -8.42 8.12
C GLU A 260 21.34 -8.56 8.46
N TRP A 261 20.82 -9.79 8.45
CA TRP A 261 19.45 -10.08 8.88
C TRP A 261 19.18 -9.67 10.32
N ASP A 262 20.12 -9.90 11.26
CA ASP A 262 19.99 -9.45 12.66
C ASP A 262 19.81 -7.93 12.76
N ARG A 263 20.59 -7.17 12.00
CA ARG A 263 20.46 -5.71 11.94
C ARG A 263 19.10 -5.27 11.40
N LEU A 264 18.65 -5.90 10.31
CA LEU A 264 17.36 -5.61 9.72
C LEU A 264 16.22 -5.90 10.71
N PHE A 265 16.20 -7.08 11.33
CA PHE A 265 15.16 -7.46 12.29
C PHE A 265 15.20 -6.61 13.54
N SER A 266 16.39 -6.23 14.05
CA SER A 266 16.52 -5.32 15.19
C SER A 266 15.87 -3.96 14.92
N GLY A 267 15.97 -3.45 13.70
CA GLY A 267 15.30 -2.20 13.28
C GLY A 267 13.81 -2.38 13.02
N CYS A 268 13.38 -3.49 12.41
CA CYS A 268 11.97 -3.72 12.09
C CYS A 268 11.14 -4.14 13.32
N LEU A 269 11.68 -5.02 14.19
CA LEU A 269 10.96 -5.61 15.33
C LEU A 269 11.10 -4.79 16.61
N ASN A 270 11.60 -3.54 16.53
CA ASN A 270 11.67 -2.67 17.67
C ASN A 270 10.26 -2.43 18.26
N PRO A 271 10.03 -2.69 19.56
CA PRO A 271 8.72 -2.53 20.18
C PRO A 271 8.24 -1.07 20.20
N ASP A 272 9.17 -0.12 20.38
CA ASP A 272 8.87 1.31 20.27
C ASP A 272 8.89 1.73 18.80
N PHE A 273 7.73 2.11 18.28
CA PHE A 273 7.58 2.54 16.89
C PHE A 273 8.42 3.79 16.54
N LYS A 274 8.83 4.60 17.54
CA LYS A 274 9.70 5.78 17.34
C LYS A 274 11.14 5.39 17.06
N ASN A 275 11.60 4.27 17.63
CA ASN A 275 12.95 3.73 17.49
C ASN A 275 13.03 2.66 16.36
N ARG A 276 11.89 2.31 15.78
CA ARG A 276 11.80 1.42 14.61
C ARG A 276 12.26 2.16 13.36
N PHE A 277 12.64 1.48 12.29
CA PHE A 277 12.82 2.14 10.99
C PHE A 277 11.60 2.96 10.62
N GLN A 278 11.81 4.20 10.19
CA GLN A 278 10.72 5.14 9.90
C GLN A 278 10.21 5.06 8.45
N SER A 279 10.95 4.41 7.58
CA SER A 279 10.60 4.28 6.18
C SER A 279 11.09 2.99 5.56
N VAL A 280 10.40 2.53 4.51
CA VAL A 280 10.86 1.40 3.68
C VAL A 280 12.27 1.64 3.14
N LYS A 281 12.62 2.88 2.80
CA LYS A 281 13.97 3.22 2.29
C LYS A 281 15.07 2.92 3.32
N GLU A 282 14.77 3.07 4.60
CA GLU A 282 15.72 2.69 5.67
C GLU A 282 15.88 1.18 5.73
N VAL A 283 14.78 0.42 5.68
CA VAL A 283 14.81 -1.05 5.70
C VAL A 283 15.62 -1.61 4.54
N LEU A 284 15.42 -1.09 3.32
CA LEU A 284 16.12 -1.53 2.11
C LEU A 284 17.66 -1.41 2.21
N LYS A 285 18.19 -0.49 3.02
CA LYS A 285 19.65 -0.35 3.23
C LYS A 285 20.28 -1.53 3.99
N TYR A 286 19.47 -2.26 4.74
CA TYR A 286 19.90 -3.39 5.56
C TYR A 286 19.51 -4.75 4.97
N LEU A 287 18.79 -4.75 3.84
CA LEU A 287 18.45 -6.00 3.17
C LEU A 287 19.75 -6.61 2.58
N PRO A 288 20.06 -7.88 2.88
CA PRO A 288 21.20 -8.54 2.26
C PRO A 288 21.14 -8.46 0.74
N GLU A 289 22.32 -8.30 0.11
CA GLU A 289 22.42 -8.03 -1.34
C GLU A 289 21.54 -8.99 -2.16
N THR A 290 20.58 -8.42 -2.82
CA THR A 290 19.93 -9.00 -3.99
C THR A 290 20.76 -8.62 -5.20
N GLN A 291 20.91 -9.51 -6.19
CA GLN A 291 21.31 -9.06 -7.52
C GLN A 291 20.39 -7.89 -7.87
N GLN A 292 20.97 -6.73 -8.13
CA GLN A 292 20.25 -5.48 -8.33
C GLN A 292 19.12 -5.72 -9.33
N VAL A 293 17.89 -5.88 -8.80
CA VAL A 293 16.71 -5.61 -9.59
C VAL A 293 16.71 -4.10 -9.72
N PRO A 294 16.80 -3.55 -10.93
CA PRO A 294 16.67 -2.12 -11.10
C PRO A 294 15.39 -1.68 -10.37
N MET A 295 15.46 -0.60 -9.62
CA MET A 295 14.31 0.02 -8.96
C MET A 295 13.36 0.66 -10.01
N GLU A 296 13.12 -0.06 -11.12
CA GLU A 296 12.37 0.43 -12.26
C GLU A 296 11.02 -0.24 -12.37
N ARG A 297 10.05 0.49 -12.10
CA ARG A 297 8.68 0.70 -12.59
C ARG A 297 7.66 0.94 -11.48
N GLY A 298 7.93 1.81 -10.62
CA GLY A 298 7.00 2.39 -9.63
C GLY A 298 7.63 3.57 -8.93
N TYR A 299 8.94 3.58 -8.86
CA TYR A 299 9.81 4.72 -8.79
C TYR A 299 10.54 4.73 -10.13
N CYS A 300 10.06 5.47 -11.08
CA CYS A 300 10.95 6.02 -12.09
C CYS A 300 11.97 6.84 -11.29
N PRO A 301 13.26 6.39 -11.12
CA PRO A 301 14.29 7.38 -10.91
C PRO A 301 14.07 8.31 -12.10
N PRO A 302 14.19 9.62 -11.95
CA PRO A 302 14.11 10.46 -13.11
C PRO A 302 15.03 9.78 -14.14
N GLN A 303 14.49 9.30 -15.27
CA GLN A 303 15.28 9.25 -16.46
C GLN A 303 16.13 10.48 -16.34
N THR A 304 17.42 10.41 -16.61
CA THR A 304 18.30 11.57 -16.63
C THR A 304 17.66 12.54 -17.58
N VAL A 305 16.66 13.25 -17.07
CA VAL A 305 15.93 14.28 -17.76
C VAL A 305 16.96 15.39 -17.76
N GLN A 306 17.61 15.58 -18.89
CA GLN A 306 18.42 16.77 -19.11
C GLN A 306 17.42 17.94 -19.02
N GLY A 307 17.39 18.60 -17.86
CA GLY A 307 16.53 19.75 -17.66
C GLY A 307 15.73 19.74 -16.35
N PHE A 308 14.95 20.78 -16.15
CA PHE A 308 14.10 20.92 -14.99
C PHE A 308 12.78 20.19 -15.16
N CYS A 309 12.33 19.51 -14.11
CA CYS A 309 11.00 18.90 -14.05
C CYS A 309 10.28 19.27 -12.76
N MET A 310 8.95 19.30 -12.82
CA MET A 310 8.06 19.48 -11.69
C MET A 310 7.30 18.19 -11.45
N ARG A 311 7.28 17.70 -10.19
CA ARG A 311 6.50 16.52 -9.79
C ARG A 311 5.48 16.91 -8.75
N ILE A 312 4.24 16.43 -8.90
CA ILE A 312 3.21 16.57 -7.88
C ILE A 312 3.49 15.60 -6.75
N MET A 313 3.69 16.12 -5.54
CA MET A 313 4.11 15.34 -4.37
C MET A 313 2.94 14.97 -3.43
N HIS A 314 1.77 15.58 -3.59
CA HIS A 314 0.57 15.35 -2.79
C HIS A 314 -0.69 15.57 -3.64
N GLY A 315 -1.81 14.95 -3.26
CA GLY A 315 -3.11 15.10 -3.90
C GLY A 315 -3.45 14.01 -4.92
N GLU A 316 -4.54 14.20 -5.65
CA GLU A 316 -5.10 13.20 -6.57
C GLU A 316 -4.16 12.88 -7.75
N GLU A 317 -3.35 13.82 -8.18
CA GLU A 317 -2.38 13.66 -9.26
C GLU A 317 -0.95 13.35 -8.76
N TYR A 318 -0.83 12.74 -7.58
CA TYR A 318 0.47 12.38 -7.01
C TYR A 318 1.35 11.59 -7.99
N GLY A 319 2.60 12.00 -8.10
CA GLY A 319 3.59 11.37 -8.97
C GLY A 319 3.62 11.89 -10.41
N LYS A 320 2.60 12.65 -10.85
CA LYS A 320 2.59 13.25 -12.19
C LYS A 320 3.79 14.15 -12.39
N LEU A 321 4.48 13.96 -13.50
CA LEU A 321 5.71 14.66 -13.85
C LEU A 321 5.46 15.57 -15.04
N TYR A 322 5.84 16.83 -14.90
CA TYR A 322 5.86 17.80 -15.99
C TYR A 322 7.32 18.15 -16.32
N GLN A 323 7.70 18.00 -17.58
CA GLN A 323 9.03 18.30 -18.06
C GLN A 323 9.10 19.77 -18.47
N LEU A 324 9.65 20.63 -17.61
CA LEU A 324 9.62 22.08 -17.79
C LEU A 324 10.45 22.53 -19.01
N SER A 325 11.49 21.76 -19.37
CA SER A 325 12.30 22.00 -20.56
C SER A 325 11.48 21.91 -21.87
N GLU A 326 10.45 21.07 -21.94
CA GLU A 326 9.60 20.97 -23.12
C GLU A 326 8.80 22.24 -23.35
N PHE A 327 8.30 22.86 -22.28
CA PHE A 327 7.60 24.15 -22.37
C PHE A 327 8.53 25.27 -22.83
N ALA A 328 9.76 25.28 -22.34
CA ALA A 328 10.76 26.30 -22.73
C ALA A 328 11.15 26.18 -24.22
N THR A 329 11.30 24.95 -24.73
CA THR A 329 11.61 24.71 -26.15
C THR A 329 10.49 25.14 -27.09
N HIS A 330 9.24 25.11 -26.62
CA HIS A 330 8.08 25.64 -27.36
C HIS A 330 7.84 27.13 -27.16
N GLY A 331 8.80 27.86 -26.57
CA GLY A 331 8.75 29.32 -26.38
C GLY A 331 7.88 29.75 -25.19
N CYS A 332 7.35 28.83 -24.39
CA CYS A 332 6.56 29.15 -23.21
C CYS A 332 7.50 29.49 -22.04
N ARG A 333 7.52 30.76 -21.63
CA ARG A 333 8.40 31.25 -20.56
C ARG A 333 7.72 31.46 -19.21
N ILE A 334 6.40 31.40 -19.19
CA ILE A 334 5.58 31.55 -17.99
C ILE A 334 4.58 30.42 -17.98
N LEU A 335 4.67 29.56 -16.95
CA LEU A 335 3.70 28.48 -16.72
C LEU A 335 2.84 28.82 -15.51
N THR A 336 1.53 28.89 -15.70
CA THR A 336 0.57 29.12 -14.62
C THR A 336 0.13 27.79 -14.02
N ILE A 337 0.05 27.73 -12.69
CA ILE A 337 -0.34 26.55 -11.91
C ILE A 337 -1.53 26.91 -11.04
N GLY A 338 -2.60 26.12 -11.09
CA GLY A 338 -3.79 26.35 -10.27
C GLY A 338 -4.90 25.36 -10.57
N ARG A 339 -6.04 25.48 -9.88
CA ARG A 339 -7.21 24.60 -10.05
C ARG A 339 -8.03 24.88 -11.31
N GLU A 340 -8.00 26.11 -11.81
CA GLU A 340 -8.80 26.48 -12.97
C GLU A 340 -8.22 25.85 -14.25
N PRO A 341 -9.09 25.44 -15.18
CA PRO A 341 -8.67 24.79 -16.43
C PRO A 341 -7.86 25.69 -17.37
N ASP A 342 -7.91 27.00 -17.18
CA ASP A 342 -7.15 27.99 -17.95
C ASP A 342 -5.68 28.10 -17.55
N ASN A 343 -5.28 27.43 -16.45
CA ASN A 343 -3.88 27.30 -16.12
C ASN A 343 -3.17 26.36 -17.10
N LEU A 344 -1.95 26.68 -17.49
CA LEU A 344 -1.13 25.80 -18.34
C LEU A 344 -0.82 24.45 -17.66
N LEU A 345 -0.73 24.45 -16.32
CA LEU A 345 -0.60 23.27 -15.49
C LEU A 345 -1.77 23.21 -14.50
N PRO A 346 -2.96 22.77 -14.94
CA PRO A 346 -4.11 22.62 -14.06
C PRO A 346 -3.87 21.48 -13.07
N VAL A 347 -4.12 21.72 -11.79
CA VAL A 347 -4.00 20.72 -10.71
C VAL A 347 -5.40 20.30 -10.29
N THR A 348 -5.74 19.01 -10.52
CA THR A 348 -7.03 18.47 -10.11
C THR A 348 -7.06 18.25 -8.61
N GLU A 349 -7.96 18.93 -7.91
CA GLU A 349 -8.16 18.79 -6.48
C GLU A 349 -9.65 18.90 -6.15
N ARG A 350 -10.29 17.76 -5.84
CA ARG A 350 -11.74 17.67 -5.59
C ARG A 350 -12.13 17.82 -4.13
N GLN A 351 -11.23 17.52 -3.20
CA GLN A 351 -11.54 17.38 -1.78
C GLN A 351 -10.87 18.42 -0.87
N SER A 352 -9.98 19.25 -1.37
CA SER A 352 -9.29 20.25 -0.57
C SER A 352 -9.20 21.58 -1.28
N THR A 353 -9.07 22.66 -0.50
CA THR A 353 -8.95 24.04 -1.00
C THR A 353 -7.53 24.58 -0.85
N TYR A 354 -6.52 23.70 -0.82
CA TYR A 354 -5.12 24.09 -0.59
C TYR A 354 -4.48 24.72 -1.82
N VAL A 355 -4.94 24.38 -3.03
CA VAL A 355 -4.49 25.00 -4.27
C VAL A 355 -5.53 26.04 -4.70
N SER A 356 -5.12 27.29 -4.82
CA SER A 356 -6.00 28.39 -5.31
C SER A 356 -6.29 28.25 -6.81
N ARG A 357 -7.27 29.01 -7.32
CA ARG A 357 -7.64 29.02 -8.75
C ARG A 357 -6.42 29.25 -9.63
N HIS A 358 -5.63 30.28 -9.29
CA HIS A 358 -4.31 30.58 -9.83
C HIS A 358 -3.35 30.60 -8.65
N HIS A 359 -2.57 29.53 -8.49
CA HIS A 359 -1.79 29.30 -7.27
C HIS A 359 -0.41 29.94 -7.33
N CYS A 360 0.33 29.68 -8.39
CA CYS A 360 1.65 30.26 -8.63
C CYS A 360 1.99 30.26 -10.13
N THR A 361 3.07 30.96 -10.47
CA THR A 361 3.69 30.91 -11.79
C THR A 361 5.12 30.39 -11.70
N LEU A 362 5.53 29.66 -12.73
CA LEU A 362 6.92 29.30 -12.98
C LEU A 362 7.40 30.12 -14.15
N GLU A 363 8.45 30.93 -13.96
CA GLU A 363 9.03 31.78 -15.00
C GLU A 363 10.44 31.26 -15.33
N THR A 364 10.80 31.25 -16.61
CA THR A 364 12.15 30.89 -17.03
C THR A 364 12.82 32.01 -17.85
N THR A 365 14.16 31.97 -17.87
CA THR A 365 14.98 32.81 -18.73
C THR A 365 14.89 32.34 -20.19
N PRO A 366 15.33 33.16 -21.15
CA PRO A 366 15.37 32.80 -22.56
C PRO A 366 16.14 31.50 -22.87
N SER A 367 17.19 31.20 -22.06
CA SER A 367 18.01 30.01 -22.17
C SER A 367 17.36 28.75 -21.56
N GLY A 368 16.32 28.92 -20.73
CA GLY A 368 15.69 27.80 -20.01
C GLY A 368 16.51 27.24 -18.84
N ASP A 369 17.64 27.87 -18.50
CA ASP A 369 18.61 27.35 -17.51
C ASP A 369 18.18 27.61 -16.06
N HIS A 370 17.19 28.45 -15.86
CA HIS A 370 16.70 28.82 -14.53
C HIS A 370 15.18 28.91 -14.53
N TRP A 371 14.55 28.48 -13.43
CA TRP A 371 13.13 28.60 -13.18
C TRP A 371 12.88 29.32 -11.86
N ILE A 372 12.01 30.31 -11.87
CA ILE A 372 11.62 31.10 -10.71
C ILE A 372 10.16 30.83 -10.40
N ILE A 373 9.86 30.54 -9.15
CA ILE A 373 8.48 30.37 -8.67
C ILE A 373 8.02 31.71 -8.10
N ARG A 374 6.89 32.21 -8.62
CA ARG A 374 6.20 33.37 -8.06
C ARG A 374 4.85 32.99 -7.49
N ASP A 375 4.58 33.37 -6.25
CA ASP A 375 3.28 33.15 -5.62
C ASP A 375 2.24 34.08 -6.29
N GLY A 376 1.12 33.52 -6.73
CA GLY A 376 0.05 34.25 -7.40
C GLY A 376 -0.72 35.24 -6.52
N GLN A 377 -0.53 35.20 -5.20
CA GLN A 377 -1.26 36.07 -4.24
C GLN A 377 -0.41 37.15 -3.52
N TRP A 378 0.93 37.02 -3.55
CA TRP A 378 1.79 37.95 -2.78
C TRP A 378 3.02 38.38 -3.58
N GLN A 379 3.12 39.68 -3.85
CA GLN A 379 4.27 40.30 -4.53
C GLN A 379 5.54 40.39 -3.66
N LYS A 380 5.69 39.57 -2.60
CA LYS A 380 6.85 39.63 -1.69
C LYS A 380 7.52 38.30 -1.54
N GLU A 381 8.80 38.29 -1.92
CA GLU A 381 9.86 37.32 -1.84
C GLU A 381 10.08 36.44 -3.08
N GLN A 382 11.04 36.90 -3.87
CA GLN A 382 11.68 36.11 -4.95
C GLN A 382 12.68 35.12 -4.33
N LYS A 383 12.49 33.83 -4.52
CA LYS A 383 13.56 32.85 -4.31
C LYS A 383 14.10 32.42 -5.66
N VAL A 384 15.29 32.93 -5.98
CA VAL A 384 16.05 32.56 -7.17
C VAL A 384 16.80 31.27 -6.87
N TRP A 385 16.60 30.24 -7.68
CA TRP A 385 17.37 29.02 -7.64
C TRP A 385 18.36 28.99 -8.82
N GLN A 386 19.66 28.94 -8.50
CA GLN A 386 20.71 28.62 -9.46
C GLN A 386 21.05 27.14 -9.30
N GLY A 387 20.75 26.35 -10.32
CA GLY A 387 20.96 24.91 -10.28
C GLY A 387 22.16 24.48 -11.09
N ALA A 388 23.28 24.16 -10.44
CA ALA A 388 24.25 23.23 -10.97
C ALA A 388 23.87 21.83 -10.42
N GLY A 389 23.36 20.97 -11.27
CA GLY A 389 23.38 19.50 -11.20
C GLY A 389 23.25 18.82 -9.84
N ARG A 390 22.23 19.06 -9.03
CA ARG A 390 21.83 18.18 -7.90
C ARG A 390 20.34 18.34 -7.60
N HIS A 391 19.67 17.21 -7.31
CA HIS A 391 18.24 17.11 -7.02
C HIS A 391 17.78 18.08 -5.91
N GLY A 392 17.06 19.14 -6.29
CA GLY A 392 16.40 20.05 -5.36
C GLY A 392 14.94 19.62 -5.13
N ARG A 393 14.50 19.53 -3.88
CA ARG A 393 13.10 19.32 -3.52
C ARG A 393 12.45 20.67 -3.24
N PHE A 394 11.33 20.95 -3.91
CA PHE A 394 10.49 22.08 -3.60
C PHE A 394 9.46 21.67 -2.54
N HIS A 395 9.45 22.34 -1.41
CA HIS A 395 8.33 22.37 -0.48
C HIS A 395 7.63 23.72 -0.65
N CYS A 396 6.40 23.70 -1.13
CA CYS A 396 5.53 24.85 -0.96
C CYS A 396 5.10 24.86 0.52
N PRO A 397 5.43 25.89 1.34
CA PRO A 397 5.02 25.92 2.73
C PRO A 397 3.51 26.11 2.81
N LEU A 398 2.80 25.05 3.19
CA LEU A 398 1.39 25.10 3.52
C LEU A 398 1.21 26.04 4.72
N ARG A 399 0.54 27.17 4.53
CA ARG A 399 0.15 28.07 5.64
C ARG A 399 -0.82 27.35 6.56
N ARG A 400 -0.41 27.14 7.81
CA ARG A 400 -1.36 26.91 8.91
C ARG A 400 -2.27 28.13 9.02
N GLY A 401 -3.54 27.98 8.67
CA GLY A 401 -4.54 29.01 8.86
C GLY A 401 -4.62 29.39 10.34
N ARG A 402 -4.39 30.68 10.63
CA ARG A 402 -4.77 31.25 11.93
C ARG A 402 -6.30 31.22 11.98
N ARG A 403 -6.84 30.45 12.92
CA ARG A 403 -8.24 30.61 13.35
C ARG A 403 -8.39 32.04 13.95
N ARG A 404 -9.32 32.77 13.46
CA ARG A 404 -10.09 33.77 14.22
C ARG A 404 -11.42 33.11 14.62
#